data_3caa02ce14efa6f87d5e13fe9b469357
#
_entry.id   3caa02ce14efa6f87d5e13fe9b469357
#
_cell.length_a   1.000
_cell.length_b   1.000
_cell.length_c   1.000
_cell.angle_alpha   90.00
_cell.angle_beta   90.00
_cell.angle_gamma   90.00
#
_symmetry.space_group_name_H-M   'P 1'
#
loop_
_entity.id
_entity.type
_entity.pdbx_description
1 polymer ?
#
loop_
_entity_poly.entity_id
_entity_poly.type
_entity_poly.pdbx_seq_one_letter_code
_entity_poly.pdbx_strand_id
1 'polypeptide(L)'
;MAENKNAQQVREITDKLEQGIKELFESERFKEYLRTMSKFYNYSFNNTLLIAMQKPEATYVAGYTSWQRNFDRQVMKGEKGIKILAPAPYKAQEEREKIDPLTKKPMIDADGKAVTETVEVLRPAFKVVSVFDVSPVSYTHLRAHETELHL
;
A
#
# COMPACT_ATOMS: atom_id res chain seq x y z
N MET A 1 23.09 9.72 8.00
CA MET A 1 21.82 10.43 8.10
C MET A 1 20.71 9.54 8.57
N ALA A 2 19.89 10.07 9.42
CA ALA A 2 18.74 9.32 9.89
C ALA A 2 17.77 9.07 8.75
N GLU A 3 17.25 7.87 8.72
CA GLU A 3 16.24 7.49 7.77
C GLU A 3 14.92 8.18 8.15
N ASN A 4 14.15 8.61 7.17
CA ASN A 4 12.87 9.19 7.47
C ASN A 4 11.89 8.12 7.97
N LYS A 5 10.87 8.58 8.67
CA LYS A 5 9.90 7.68 9.30
C LYS A 5 9.18 6.78 8.29
N ASN A 6 8.85 7.34 7.13
CA ASN A 6 8.16 6.56 6.10
C ASN A 6 9.04 5.42 5.58
N ALA A 7 10.30 5.70 5.30
CA ALA A 7 11.22 4.67 4.81
C ALA A 7 11.41 3.57 5.84
N GLN A 8 11.48 3.96 7.11
CA GLN A 8 11.61 2.99 8.19
C GLN A 8 10.36 2.11 8.29
N GLN A 9 9.19 2.69 8.22
CA GLN A 9 7.93 1.94 8.26
C GLN A 9 7.81 0.97 7.11
N VAL A 10 8.17 1.41 5.91
CA VAL A 10 8.13 0.55 4.73
C VAL A 10 9.11 -0.61 4.88
N ARG A 11 10.30 -0.35 5.39
CA ARG A 11 11.28 -1.42 5.61
C ARG A 11 10.78 -2.43 6.61
N GLU A 12 10.21 -1.97 7.72
CA GLU A 12 9.69 -2.88 8.74
C GLU A 12 8.59 -3.79 8.19
N ILE A 13 7.68 -3.22 7.40
CA ILE A 13 6.58 -3.98 6.83
C ILE A 13 7.10 -4.94 5.75
N THR A 14 8.11 -4.51 4.99
CA THR A 14 8.73 -5.36 3.97
C THR A 14 9.45 -6.55 4.60
N ASP A 15 10.14 -6.33 5.71
CA ASP A 15 10.81 -7.41 6.44
C ASP A 15 9.79 -8.42 6.97
N LYS A 16 8.67 -7.93 7.49
CA LYS A 16 7.58 -8.81 7.92
C LYS A 16 7.01 -9.61 6.76
N LEU A 17 6.87 -8.97 5.61
CA LEU A 17 6.36 -9.62 4.43
C LEU A 17 7.30 -10.73 3.96
N GLU A 18 8.59 -10.49 3.95
CA GLU A 18 9.57 -11.53 3.58
C GLU A 18 9.47 -12.71 4.52
N GLN A 19 9.38 -12.45 5.82
CA GLN A 19 9.23 -13.49 6.82
C GLN A 19 7.92 -14.26 6.60
N GLY A 20 6.85 -13.55 6.29
CA GLY A 20 5.56 -14.17 6.03
C GLY A 20 5.56 -15.05 4.79
N ILE A 21 6.24 -14.63 3.73
CA ILE A 21 6.36 -15.43 2.51
C ILE A 21 7.08 -16.74 2.84
N LYS A 22 8.14 -16.66 3.60
CA LYS A 22 8.90 -17.83 4.00
C LYS A 22 8.03 -18.78 4.84
N GLU A 23 7.34 -18.25 5.82
CA GLU A 23 6.46 -19.03 6.68
C GLU A 23 5.27 -19.61 5.93
N LEU A 24 4.78 -18.91 4.92
CA LEU A 24 3.65 -19.38 4.12
C LEU A 24 3.92 -20.76 3.53
N PHE A 25 5.12 -21.00 3.03
CA PHE A 25 5.46 -22.25 2.39
C PHE A 25 5.99 -23.30 3.37
N GLU A 26 6.35 -22.92 4.57
CA GLU A 26 6.92 -23.84 5.55
C GLU A 26 5.97 -24.14 6.72
N SER A 27 4.88 -23.41 6.84
CA SER A 27 3.99 -23.50 7.98
C SER A 27 2.81 -24.43 7.73
N GLU A 28 2.32 -25.06 8.81
CA GLU A 28 1.07 -25.77 8.79
C GLU A 28 -0.13 -24.84 8.57
N ARG A 29 0.09 -23.54 8.71
CA ARG A 29 -0.94 -22.52 8.53
C ARG A 29 -1.13 -22.11 7.09
N PHE A 30 -0.48 -22.79 6.18
CA PHE A 30 -0.55 -22.49 4.75
C PHE A 30 -1.98 -22.42 4.23
N LYS A 31 -2.79 -23.39 4.58
CA LYS A 31 -4.20 -23.43 4.14
C LYS A 31 -5.01 -22.29 4.72
N GLU A 32 -4.75 -21.97 5.98
CA GLU A 32 -5.43 -20.87 6.67
C GLU A 32 -5.10 -19.55 6.00
N TYR A 33 -3.84 -19.31 5.69
CA TYR A 33 -3.42 -18.10 5.01
C TYR A 33 -4.05 -17.99 3.63
N LEU A 34 -4.01 -19.05 2.84
CA LEU A 34 -4.61 -19.04 1.52
C LEU A 34 -6.11 -18.79 1.57
N ARG A 35 -6.79 -19.36 2.54
CA ARG A 35 -8.23 -19.16 2.70
C ARG A 35 -8.53 -17.68 2.98
N THR A 36 -7.77 -17.07 3.87
CA THR A 36 -7.95 -15.65 4.19
C THR A 36 -7.60 -14.79 2.98
N MET A 37 -6.48 -15.06 2.35
CA MET A 37 -6.02 -14.29 1.19
C MET A 37 -7.03 -14.31 0.04
N SER A 38 -7.71 -15.43 -0.16
CA SER A 38 -8.68 -15.56 -1.25
C SER A 38 -9.88 -14.63 -1.11
N LYS A 39 -10.13 -14.12 0.08
CA LYS A 39 -11.24 -13.18 0.30
C LYS A 39 -10.91 -11.77 -0.18
N PHE A 40 -9.64 -11.49 -0.43
CA PHE A 40 -9.18 -10.14 -0.73
C PHE A 40 -8.60 -10.04 -2.13
N TYR A 41 -9.34 -10.53 -3.11
CA TYR A 41 -8.90 -10.59 -4.50
C TYR A 41 -8.64 -9.21 -5.12
N ASN A 42 -9.17 -8.16 -4.53
CA ASN A 42 -8.95 -6.79 -5.01
C ASN A 42 -7.67 -6.16 -4.45
N TYR A 43 -6.94 -6.87 -3.62
CA TYR A 43 -5.65 -6.42 -3.10
C TYR A 43 -4.53 -7.20 -3.79
N SER A 44 -3.32 -6.65 -3.78
CA SER A 44 -2.16 -7.36 -4.31
C SER A 44 -1.86 -8.61 -3.46
N PHE A 45 -1.14 -9.55 -4.04
CA PHE A 45 -0.72 -10.73 -3.31
C PHE A 45 -0.02 -10.36 -2.01
N ASN A 46 0.92 -9.42 -2.08
CA ASN A 46 1.67 -9.00 -0.91
C ASN A 46 0.76 -8.44 0.18
N ASN A 47 -0.21 -7.62 -0.20
CA ASN A 47 -1.13 -7.05 0.76
C ASN A 47 -2.11 -8.09 1.31
N THR A 48 -2.54 -9.05 0.50
CA THR A 48 -3.39 -10.13 1.02
C THR A 48 -2.65 -10.95 2.05
N LEU A 49 -1.37 -11.21 1.84
CA LEU A 49 -0.55 -11.92 2.81
C LEU A 49 -0.37 -11.11 4.09
N LEU A 50 -0.11 -9.80 3.97
CA LEU A 50 -0.01 -8.93 5.14
C LEU A 50 -1.30 -8.93 5.97
N ILE A 51 -2.44 -8.91 5.30
CA ILE A 51 -3.73 -8.99 5.99
C ILE A 51 -3.85 -10.33 6.72
N ALA A 52 -3.55 -11.43 6.04
CA ALA A 52 -3.67 -12.76 6.62
C ALA A 52 -2.75 -12.96 7.83
N MET A 53 -1.54 -12.41 7.76
CA MET A 53 -0.59 -12.50 8.87
C MET A 53 -1.05 -11.75 10.10
N GLN A 54 -1.64 -10.58 9.89
CA GLN A 54 -2.04 -9.70 10.99
C GLN A 54 -3.43 -10.03 11.54
N LYS A 55 -4.30 -10.52 10.69
CA LYS A 55 -5.66 -10.89 11.11
C LYS A 55 -6.18 -12.05 10.26
N PRO A 56 -5.84 -13.28 10.62
CA PRO A 56 -6.25 -14.47 9.84
C PRO A 56 -7.77 -14.63 9.68
N GLU A 57 -8.53 -14.11 10.64
CA GLU A 57 -9.99 -14.21 10.61
C GLU A 57 -10.65 -13.05 9.88
N ALA A 58 -9.89 -12.14 9.27
CA ALA A 58 -10.45 -11.01 8.56
C ALA A 58 -11.39 -11.45 7.44
N THR A 59 -12.48 -10.74 7.29
CA THR A 59 -13.48 -11.05 6.26
C THR A 59 -13.67 -9.94 5.25
N TYR A 60 -13.59 -8.70 5.67
CA TYR A 60 -13.71 -7.55 4.79
C TYR A 60 -12.93 -6.39 5.36
N VAL A 61 -12.03 -5.82 4.58
CA VAL A 61 -11.20 -4.71 5.06
C VAL A 61 -11.36 -3.49 4.16
N ALA A 62 -11.27 -2.33 4.77
CA ALA A 62 -11.27 -1.06 4.06
C ALA A 62 -10.54 -0.03 4.91
N GLY A 63 -10.07 1.05 4.28
CA GLY A 63 -9.44 2.14 4.99
C GLY A 63 -10.42 2.89 5.87
N TYR A 64 -9.91 3.65 6.81
CA TYR A 64 -10.73 4.39 7.77
C TYR A 64 -11.77 5.27 7.07
N THR A 65 -11.31 6.07 6.13
CA THR A 65 -12.19 6.98 5.40
C THR A 65 -13.22 6.22 4.55
N SER A 66 -12.81 5.10 3.97
CA SER A 66 -13.71 4.30 3.15
C SER A 66 -14.86 3.73 3.98
N TRP A 67 -14.59 3.30 5.22
CA TRP A 67 -15.65 2.83 6.09
C TRP A 67 -16.70 3.91 6.31
N GLN A 68 -16.26 5.15 6.50
CA GLN A 68 -17.18 6.26 6.70
C GLN A 68 -17.94 6.63 5.43
N ARG A 69 -17.24 6.76 4.33
CA ARG A 69 -17.84 7.25 3.08
C ARG A 69 -18.70 6.24 2.37
N ASN A 70 -18.21 5.00 2.28
CA ASN A 70 -18.86 4.01 1.42
C ASN A 70 -19.80 3.09 2.18
N PHE A 71 -19.61 2.94 3.48
CA PHE A 71 -20.38 1.99 4.27
C PHE A 71 -21.11 2.62 5.45
N ASP A 72 -20.97 3.92 5.61
CA ASP A 72 -21.60 4.67 6.71
C ASP A 72 -21.32 4.02 8.07
N ARG A 73 -20.09 3.60 8.25
CA ARG A 73 -19.63 2.98 9.49
C ARG A 73 -18.41 3.71 10.00
N GLN A 74 -18.13 3.55 11.26
CA GLN A 74 -16.98 4.16 11.87
C GLN A 74 -16.14 3.11 12.58
N VAL A 75 -14.82 3.17 12.38
CA VAL A 75 -13.89 2.32 13.10
C VAL A 75 -13.93 2.70 14.57
N MET A 76 -14.04 1.72 15.45
CA MET A 76 -14.11 1.96 16.87
C MET A 76 -12.80 2.52 17.40
N LYS A 77 -12.90 3.42 18.37
CA LYS A 77 -11.74 4.04 18.97
C LYS A 77 -10.83 3.00 19.59
N GLY A 78 -9.54 3.15 19.37
CA GLY A 78 -8.54 2.25 19.94
C GLY A 78 -8.28 0.99 19.15
N GLU A 79 -8.99 0.79 18.04
CA GLU A 79 -8.76 -0.39 17.21
C GLU A 79 -7.46 -0.29 16.44
N LYS A 80 -6.75 -1.40 16.37
CA LYS A 80 -5.51 -1.48 15.64
C LYS A 80 -5.77 -1.74 14.18
N GLY A 81 -5.17 -0.94 13.32
CA GLY A 81 -5.26 -1.16 11.89
C GLY A 81 -4.36 -2.30 11.43
N ILE A 82 -4.74 -2.89 10.32
CA ILE A 82 -3.91 -3.84 9.60
C ILE A 82 -3.04 -3.01 8.66
N LYS A 83 -1.75 -3.17 8.71
CA LYS A 83 -0.82 -2.37 7.93
C LYS A 83 -0.51 -3.03 6.60
N ILE A 84 -0.74 -2.29 5.53
CA ILE A 84 -0.47 -2.73 4.17
C ILE A 84 0.36 -1.68 3.44
N LEU A 85 0.80 -2.02 2.24
CA LEU A 85 1.57 -1.11 1.40
C LEU A 85 0.67 -0.49 0.34
N ALA A 86 0.70 0.83 0.25
CA ALA A 86 -0.04 1.56 -0.77
C ALA A 86 0.93 2.33 -1.66
N PRO A 87 0.65 2.44 -2.96
CA PRO A 87 1.47 3.27 -3.85
C PRO A 87 1.45 4.73 -3.41
N ALA A 88 2.60 5.36 -3.43
CA ALA A 88 2.74 6.77 -3.11
C ALA A 88 3.78 7.39 -4.05
N PRO A 89 3.51 7.39 -5.37
CA PRO A 89 4.47 7.93 -6.31
C PRO A 89 4.70 9.42 -6.07
N TYR A 90 5.89 9.86 -6.33
CA TYR A 90 6.25 11.26 -6.13
C TYR A 90 6.97 11.81 -7.36
N LYS A 91 6.87 13.11 -7.51
CA LYS A 91 7.54 13.80 -8.60
C LYS A 91 8.97 14.13 -8.17
N ALA A 92 9.90 13.87 -9.06
CA ALA A 92 11.30 14.19 -8.86
C ALA A 92 11.85 14.83 -10.11
N GLN A 93 12.91 15.60 -9.95
CA GLN A 93 13.60 16.19 -11.07
C GLN A 93 14.86 15.38 -11.34
N GLU A 94 15.08 15.10 -12.59
CA GLU A 94 16.22 14.30 -13.00
C GLU A 94 16.92 14.99 -14.14
N GLU A 95 18.24 15.05 -14.07
CA GLU A 95 19.02 15.56 -15.18
C GLU A 95 19.29 14.44 -16.16
N ARG A 96 19.00 14.72 -17.42
CA ARG A 96 19.20 13.79 -18.50
C ARG A 96 19.95 14.48 -19.62
N GLU A 97 20.69 13.71 -20.36
CA GLU A 97 21.30 14.22 -21.58
C GLU A 97 20.20 14.59 -22.57
N LYS A 98 20.32 15.77 -23.13
CA LYS A 98 19.37 16.22 -24.15
C LYS A 98 19.66 15.48 -25.44
N ILE A 99 18.62 14.86 -25.98
CA ILE A 99 18.73 14.06 -27.20
C ILE A 99 18.22 14.86 -28.40
N ASP A 100 19.02 14.90 -29.46
CA ASP A 100 18.58 15.50 -30.69
C ASP A 100 17.49 14.65 -31.33
N PRO A 101 16.30 15.20 -31.56
CA PRO A 101 15.20 14.41 -32.11
C PRO A 101 15.45 13.94 -33.56
N LEU A 102 16.34 14.58 -34.26
CA LEU A 102 16.65 14.18 -35.64
C LEU A 102 17.67 13.06 -35.72
N THR A 103 18.76 13.18 -34.95
CA THR A 103 19.85 12.20 -34.99
C THR A 103 19.68 11.13 -33.94
N LYS A 104 18.87 11.39 -32.90
CA LYS A 104 18.65 10.54 -31.76
C LYS A 104 19.92 10.27 -30.94
N LYS A 105 20.86 11.19 -31.03
CA LYS A 105 22.11 11.15 -30.31
C LYS A 105 22.16 12.29 -29.31
N PRO A 106 22.94 12.14 -28.24
CA PRO A 106 23.09 13.24 -27.29
C PRO A 106 23.58 14.50 -27.93
N MET A 107 23.01 15.63 -27.57
CA MET A 107 23.46 16.93 -28.04
C MET A 107 24.73 17.31 -27.31
N ILE A 108 25.67 17.91 -28.05
CA ILE A 108 26.95 18.31 -27.52
C ILE A 108 27.12 19.81 -27.69
N ASP A 109 27.60 20.50 -26.68
CA ASP A 109 27.82 21.92 -26.73
C ASP A 109 29.14 22.25 -27.44
N ALA A 110 29.46 23.54 -27.53
CA ALA A 110 30.66 24.01 -28.18
C ALA A 110 31.96 23.50 -27.54
N ASP A 111 31.89 23.15 -26.25
CA ASP A 111 33.04 22.64 -25.51
C ASP A 111 33.15 21.11 -25.58
N GLY A 112 32.32 20.46 -26.32
CA GLY A 112 32.31 19.02 -26.46
C GLY A 112 31.66 18.27 -25.32
N LYS A 113 30.94 18.98 -24.45
CA LYS A 113 30.25 18.35 -23.32
C LYS A 113 28.80 18.10 -23.68
N ALA A 114 28.25 17.04 -23.12
CA ALA A 114 26.84 16.74 -23.36
C ALA A 114 25.96 17.83 -22.71
N VAL A 115 24.97 18.26 -23.47
CA VAL A 115 23.98 19.21 -23.00
C VAL A 115 22.98 18.43 -22.17
N THR A 116 22.69 18.90 -20.96
CA THR A 116 21.73 18.26 -20.09
C THR A 116 20.48 19.12 -19.94
N GLU A 117 19.39 18.48 -19.62
CA GLU A 117 18.14 19.15 -19.30
C GLU A 117 17.53 18.52 -18.05
N THR A 118 16.78 19.31 -17.32
CA THR A 118 16.07 18.83 -16.16
C THR A 118 14.65 18.45 -16.57
N VAL A 119 14.28 17.21 -16.34
CA VAL A 119 12.93 16.73 -16.62
C VAL A 119 12.26 16.28 -15.34
N GLU A 120 10.95 16.47 -15.29
CA GLU A 120 10.16 15.99 -14.18
C GLU A 120 9.77 14.54 -14.46
N VAL A 121 10.05 13.66 -13.53
CA VAL A 121 9.73 12.24 -13.64
C VAL A 121 8.91 11.82 -12.45
N LEU A 122 8.09 10.82 -12.66
CA LEU A 122 7.30 10.23 -11.59
C LEU A 122 8.01 8.98 -11.10
N ARG A 123 8.43 8.99 -9.86
CA ARG A 123 9.13 7.84 -9.29
C ARG A 123 8.19 7.02 -8.43
N PRO A 124 8.22 5.69 -8.58
CA PRO A 124 7.41 4.84 -7.74
C PRO A 124 7.91 4.84 -6.31
N ALA A 125 6.99 4.82 -5.39
CA ALA A 125 7.29 4.69 -3.98
C ALA A 125 6.07 4.11 -3.28
N PHE A 126 6.24 3.71 -2.04
CA PHE A 126 5.18 3.13 -1.24
C PHE A 126 5.12 3.80 0.12
N LYS A 127 3.98 3.71 0.74
CA LYS A 127 3.80 4.10 2.13
C LYS A 127 2.98 3.04 2.84
N VAL A 128 3.12 2.98 4.15
CA VAL A 128 2.31 2.08 4.97
C VAL A 128 1.01 2.79 5.31
N VAL A 129 -0.09 2.13 5.03
CA VAL A 129 -1.42 2.62 5.38
C VAL A 129 -2.12 1.58 6.23
N SER A 130 -3.11 2.01 6.99
CA SER A 130 -3.89 1.10 7.82
C SER A 130 -5.25 0.87 7.21
N VAL A 131 -5.66 -0.40 7.19
CA VAL A 131 -7.02 -0.79 6.85
C VAL A 131 -7.60 -1.51 8.05
N PHE A 132 -8.92 -1.60 8.10
CA PHE A 132 -9.63 -2.16 9.24
C PHE A 132 -10.63 -3.20 8.76
N ASP A 133 -10.66 -4.32 9.47
CA ASP A 133 -11.64 -5.35 9.18
C ASP A 133 -13.00 -4.93 9.71
N VAL A 134 -14.04 -5.58 9.21
CA VAL A 134 -15.42 -5.26 9.60
C VAL A 134 -15.66 -5.47 11.10
N SER A 135 -14.94 -6.38 11.74
CA SER A 135 -15.14 -6.67 13.14
C SER A 135 -14.88 -5.49 14.08
N PRO A 136 -13.85 -4.64 13.87
CA PRO A 136 -13.69 -3.44 14.70
C PRO A 136 -14.53 -2.26 14.25
N VAL A 137 -15.32 -2.40 13.20
CA VAL A 137 -16.21 -1.35 12.75
C VAL A 137 -17.51 -1.45 13.54
N SER A 138 -17.87 -0.37 14.19
CA SER A 138 -18.97 -0.40 15.13
C SER A 138 -20.33 -0.53 14.47
N TYR A 139 -21.06 -1.53 14.85
CA TYR A 139 -22.46 -1.63 14.50
C TYR A 139 -23.31 -0.63 15.26
N THR A 140 -22.81 -0.14 16.36
CA THR A 140 -23.56 0.81 17.15
C THR A 140 -23.79 2.12 16.41
N HIS A 141 -22.91 2.44 15.50
CA HIS A 141 -23.09 3.62 14.66
C HIS A 141 -24.20 3.45 13.66
N LEU A 142 -24.57 2.23 13.38
CA LEU A 142 -25.65 1.95 12.46
C LEU A 142 -27.01 2.00 13.12
N ARG A 143 -27.05 1.99 14.45
CA ARG A 143 -28.35 1.93 15.12
C ARG A 143 -29.27 3.08 14.81
N ALA A 144 -28.72 4.24 14.59
CA ALA A 144 -29.53 5.39 14.19
C ALA A 144 -30.15 5.17 12.84
N HIS A 145 -29.53 4.34 12.02
CA HIS A 145 -29.92 4.13 10.64
C HIS A 145 -30.07 2.66 10.30
N GLU A 146 -29.92 1.81 11.27
CA GLU A 146 -29.78 0.40 11.02
C GLU A 146 -30.96 -0.25 10.35
N THR A 147 -32.12 0.31 10.56
CA THR A 147 -33.29 -0.22 9.90
C THR A 147 -33.23 -0.02 8.41
N GLU A 148 -32.47 0.93 7.99
CA GLU A 148 -32.33 1.21 6.60
C GLU A 148 -31.20 0.48 5.99
N LEU A 149 -30.40 0.00 6.78
CA LEU A 149 -29.23 -0.55 6.23
C LEU A 149 -29.23 -1.92 6.00
N HIS A 150 -29.83 -2.24 6.45
CA HIS A 150 -29.50 -3.40 6.27
C HIS A 150 -29.35 -3.88 5.27
N LEU A 151 -29.28 -3.40 5.09
CA LEU A 151 -29.03 -3.86 4.41
C LEU A 151 -28.51 -4.22 3.98
#